data_6226dd132f0f6f3782cd99b2bcb7700b
#
_entry.id   6226dd132f0f6f3782cd99b2bcb7700b
#
_cell.length_a   1.000
_cell.length_b   1.000
_cell.length_c   1.000
_cell.angle_alpha   90.00
_cell.angle_beta   90.00
_cell.angle_gamma   90.00
#
_symmetry.space_group_name_H-M   'P 1'
#
loop_
_entity.id
_entity.type
_entity.pdbx_description
1 polymer ?
#
loop_
_entity_poly.entity_id
_entity_poly.type
_entity_poly.pdbx_seq_one_letter_code
_entity_poly.pdbx_strand_id
1 'polypeptide(L)'
;MLPAIEPGDWLLVDPTVTRWPRRGSVVVFREPDSDDLAIKRVAARPGDRVRYAEGYLILGADEAWLLSDANEAELLASGLGEPVDSRRYGPVPVELLIGRAWFRYAPARRIGLISRRRSPAD
;
A
#
# COMPACT_ATOMS: atom_id res chain seq x y z
N MET A 1 6.27 3.25 -4.10
CA MET A 1 6.07 1.80 -4.21
C MET A 1 7.21 1.07 -4.93
N LEU A 2 8.42 1.53 -4.73
CA LEU A 2 9.57 0.84 -5.29
C LEU A 2 9.68 -0.58 -4.73
N PRO A 3 10.08 -1.59 -5.55
CA PRO A 3 10.43 -1.46 -6.95
C PRO A 3 9.27 -1.65 -7.93
N ALA A 4 8.09 -2.08 -7.48
CA ALA A 4 6.99 -2.44 -8.37
C ALA A 4 6.47 -1.23 -9.17
N ILE A 5 6.39 -0.08 -8.52
CA ILE A 5 5.94 1.16 -9.15
C ILE A 5 7.02 2.22 -8.95
N GLU A 6 7.41 2.85 -10.06
CA GLU A 6 8.49 3.83 -10.08
C GLU A 6 7.96 5.21 -10.46
N PRO A 7 8.68 6.28 -10.11
CA PRO A 7 8.35 7.60 -10.63
C PRO A 7 8.30 7.59 -12.14
N GLY A 8 7.28 8.22 -12.71
CA GLY A 8 7.07 8.22 -14.15
C GLY A 8 6.16 7.13 -14.67
N ASP A 9 5.77 6.16 -13.83
CA ASP A 9 4.77 5.17 -14.22
C ASP A 9 3.38 5.82 -14.26
N TRP A 10 2.61 5.47 -15.28
CA TRP A 10 1.22 5.91 -15.43
C TRP A 10 0.32 4.71 -15.18
N LEU A 11 -0.61 4.86 -14.26
CA LEU A 11 -1.41 3.76 -13.75
C LEU A 11 -2.89 3.97 -14.05
N LEU A 12 -3.59 2.86 -14.31
CA LEU A 12 -5.05 2.85 -14.32
C LEU A 12 -5.54 2.48 -12.93
N VAL A 13 -6.44 3.29 -12.40
CA VAL A 13 -7.02 3.11 -11.08
C VAL A 13 -8.50 2.82 -11.22
N ASP A 14 -8.97 1.76 -10.55
CA ASP A 14 -10.39 1.42 -10.49
C ASP A 14 -11.02 2.14 -9.30
N PRO A 15 -11.81 3.20 -9.53
CA PRO A 15 -12.42 3.95 -8.42
C PRO A 15 -13.71 3.32 -7.90
N THR A 16 -14.17 2.21 -8.49
CA THR A 16 -15.41 1.55 -8.07
C THR A 16 -15.20 0.65 -6.85
N VAL A 17 -13.96 0.44 -6.45
CA VAL A 17 -13.62 -0.39 -5.29
C VAL A 17 -14.00 0.37 -4.03
N THR A 18 -14.96 -0.17 -3.26
CA THR A 18 -15.47 0.46 -2.04
C THR A 18 -15.09 -0.29 -0.77
N ARG A 19 -14.43 -1.44 -0.91
CA ARG A 19 -13.92 -2.25 0.20
C ARG A 19 -12.45 -2.54 -0.06
N TRP A 20 -11.73 -2.85 1.01
CA TRP A 20 -10.33 -3.21 0.84
C TRP A 20 -10.20 -4.45 -0.05
N PRO A 21 -9.41 -4.37 -1.14
CA PRO A 21 -9.22 -5.53 -2.01
C PRO A 21 -8.32 -6.57 -1.35
N ARG A 22 -8.05 -7.65 -2.07
CA ARG A 22 -7.27 -8.77 -1.56
C ARG A 22 -5.88 -8.34 -1.11
N ARG A 23 -5.31 -9.09 -0.17
CA ARG A 23 -3.92 -8.95 0.23
C ARG A 23 -3.04 -9.04 -1.02
N GLY A 24 -2.07 -8.16 -1.11
CA GLY A 24 -1.18 -8.04 -2.25
C GLY A 24 -1.64 -7.06 -3.32
N SER A 25 -2.87 -6.57 -3.26
CA SER A 25 -3.35 -5.54 -4.18
C SER A 25 -2.68 -4.20 -3.90
N VAL A 26 -2.51 -3.40 -4.95
CA VAL A 26 -1.99 -2.04 -4.84
C VAL A 26 -3.17 -1.08 -4.81
N VAL A 27 -3.17 -0.17 -3.86
CA VAL A 27 -4.26 0.79 -3.68
C VAL A 27 -3.76 2.22 -3.66
N VAL A 28 -4.62 3.13 -4.08
CA VAL A 28 -4.45 4.56 -3.95
C VAL A 28 -5.39 5.03 -2.86
N PHE A 29 -4.88 5.81 -1.92
CA PHE A 29 -5.65 6.25 -0.76
C PHE A 29 -5.10 7.57 -0.24
N ARG A 30 -5.85 8.22 0.67
CA ARG A 30 -5.37 9.40 1.38
C ARG A 30 -4.70 8.97 2.67
N GLU A 31 -3.52 9.51 2.94
CA GLU A 31 -2.81 9.18 4.18
C GLU A 31 -3.54 9.76 5.39
N PRO A 32 -3.65 9.00 6.49
CA PRO A 32 -4.40 9.45 7.66
C PRO A 32 -3.82 10.70 8.33
N ASP A 33 -2.51 10.87 8.28
CA ASP A 33 -1.83 11.93 9.01
C ASP A 33 -1.50 13.18 8.18
N SER A 34 -1.67 13.13 6.86
CA SER A 34 -1.31 14.25 6.00
C SER A 34 -2.35 14.58 4.95
N ASP A 35 -3.30 13.69 4.72
CA ASP A 35 -4.30 13.78 3.66
C ASP A 35 -3.70 13.78 2.24
N ASP A 36 -2.42 13.49 2.11
CA ASP A 36 -1.77 13.34 0.81
C ASP A 36 -2.18 12.02 0.16
N LEU A 37 -2.16 11.99 -1.17
CA LEU A 37 -2.39 10.74 -1.90
C LEU A 37 -1.15 9.85 -1.80
N ALA A 38 -1.38 8.57 -1.60
CA ALA A 38 -0.32 7.58 -1.50
C ALA A 38 -0.70 6.32 -2.24
N ILE A 39 0.31 5.55 -2.64
CA ILE A 39 0.15 4.26 -3.30
C ILE A 39 0.90 3.24 -2.46
N LYS A 40 0.19 2.24 -1.97
CA LYS A 40 0.77 1.18 -1.13
C LYS A 40 0.12 -0.16 -1.47
N ARG A 41 0.65 -1.21 -0.88
CA ARG A 41 0.14 -2.58 -1.08
C ARG A 41 -0.60 -3.02 0.17
N VAL A 42 -1.74 -3.70 -0.04
CA VAL A 42 -2.53 -4.24 1.07
C VAL A 42 -1.78 -5.43 1.67
N ALA A 43 -1.33 -5.28 2.91
CA ALA A 43 -0.62 -6.34 3.64
C ALA A 43 -1.56 -7.15 4.52
N ALA A 44 -2.60 -6.51 5.06
CA ALA A 44 -3.61 -7.18 5.87
C ALA A 44 -4.96 -6.48 5.70
N ARG A 45 -6.04 -7.20 5.98
CA ARG A 45 -7.41 -6.78 5.76
C ARG A 45 -8.19 -6.75 7.07
N PRO A 46 -9.43 -6.20 7.05
CA PRO A 46 -10.27 -6.21 8.25
C PRO A 46 -10.32 -7.58 8.92
N GLY A 47 -10.16 -7.58 10.23
CA GLY A 47 -10.16 -8.80 11.03
C GLY A 47 -8.81 -9.49 11.17
N ASP A 48 -7.83 -9.13 10.35
CA ASP A 48 -6.50 -9.73 10.42
C ASP A 48 -5.72 -9.18 11.61
N ARG A 49 -4.80 -10.00 12.10
CA ARG A 49 -3.89 -9.62 13.17
C ARG A 49 -2.56 -9.19 12.56
N VAL A 50 -2.04 -8.04 12.99
CA VAL A 50 -0.74 -7.54 12.55
C VAL A 50 0.14 -7.25 13.75
N ARG A 51 1.45 -7.35 13.57
CA ARG A 51 2.40 -6.94 14.59
C ARG A 51 2.51 -5.43 14.58
N TYR A 52 2.40 -4.83 15.74
CA TYR A 52 2.50 -3.38 15.87
C TYR A 52 3.13 -3.03 17.22
N ALA A 53 4.21 -2.26 17.18
CA ALA A 53 5.00 -1.95 18.37
C ALA A 53 5.47 -3.25 19.03
N GLU A 54 5.22 -3.45 20.31
CA GLU A 54 5.65 -4.65 21.04
C GLU A 54 4.56 -5.71 21.14
N GLY A 55 3.49 -5.57 20.40
CA GLY A 55 2.36 -6.48 20.51
C GLY A 55 1.68 -6.73 19.18
N TYR A 56 0.40 -7.01 19.26
CA TYR A 56 -0.43 -7.28 18.08
C TYR A 56 -1.63 -6.36 18.07
N LEU A 57 -2.09 -6.08 16.86
CA LEU A 57 -3.28 -5.27 16.63
C LEU A 57 -4.24 -6.09 15.77
N ILE A 58 -5.52 -6.10 16.12
CA ILE A 58 -6.56 -6.71 15.31
C ILE A 58 -7.20 -5.58 14.49
N LEU A 59 -7.17 -5.70 13.18
CA LEU A 59 -7.77 -4.68 12.31
C LEU A 59 -9.29 -4.68 12.45
N GLY A 60 -9.87 -3.51 12.56
CA GLY A 60 -11.31 -3.35 12.64
C GLY A 60 -12.02 -3.69 11.34
N ALA A 61 -13.35 -3.54 11.34
CA ALA A 61 -14.19 -3.99 10.24
C ALA A 61 -13.93 -3.25 8.92
N ASP A 62 -13.35 -2.06 8.99
CA ASP A 62 -13.09 -1.24 7.82
C ASP A 62 -11.61 -0.87 7.64
N GLU A 63 -10.73 -1.49 8.42
CA GLU A 63 -9.33 -1.13 8.45
C GLU A 63 -8.45 -2.08 7.64
N ALA A 64 -7.40 -1.53 7.02
CA ALA A 64 -6.38 -2.30 6.35
C ALA A 64 -4.99 -1.86 6.82
N TRP A 65 -4.03 -2.75 6.62
CA TRP A 65 -2.61 -2.48 6.88
C TRP A 65 -1.93 -2.34 5.54
N LEU A 66 -1.38 -1.16 5.26
CA LEU A 66 -0.83 -0.81 3.95
C LEU A 66 0.66 -0.61 4.06
N LEU A 67 1.42 -1.31 3.24
CA LEU A 67 2.87 -1.29 3.30
C LEU A 67 3.49 -0.96 1.94
N SER A 68 4.63 -0.29 1.99
CA SER A 68 5.50 -0.13 0.83
C SER A 68 6.14 -1.48 0.51
N ASP A 69 6.48 -1.71 -0.76
CA ASP A 69 7.17 -2.93 -1.16
C ASP A 69 8.59 -2.98 -0.61
N ALA A 70 9.26 -1.83 -0.52
CA ALA A 70 10.61 -1.77 0.03
C ALA A 70 10.58 -1.88 1.55
N ASN A 71 11.48 -2.66 2.12
CA ASN A 71 11.62 -2.72 3.56
C ASN A 71 12.48 -1.57 4.08
N GLU A 72 12.56 -1.43 5.39
CA GLU A 72 13.30 -0.34 6.02
C GLU A 72 14.78 -0.33 5.61
N ALA A 73 15.42 -1.50 5.56
CA ALA A 73 16.83 -1.59 5.18
C ALA A 73 17.06 -1.14 3.75
N GLU A 74 16.16 -1.53 2.83
CA GLU A 74 16.25 -1.11 1.43
C GLU A 74 16.10 0.40 1.29
N LEU A 75 15.18 1.00 2.03
CA LEU A 75 14.97 2.44 1.99
C LEU A 75 16.16 3.20 2.55
N LEU A 76 16.75 2.73 3.64
CA LEU A 76 17.94 3.34 4.21
C LEU A 76 19.12 3.25 3.24
N ALA A 77 19.31 2.09 2.61
CA ALA A 77 20.38 1.88 1.65
C ALA A 77 20.24 2.78 0.42
N SER A 78 19.02 3.11 0.01
CA SER A 78 18.75 3.97 -1.14
C SER A 78 18.76 5.46 -0.79
N GLY A 79 18.87 5.81 0.49
CA GLY A 79 18.83 7.19 0.93
C GLY A 79 17.44 7.80 1.01
N LEU A 80 16.39 6.99 0.90
CA LEU A 80 15.00 7.46 0.96
C LEU A 80 14.43 7.58 2.36
N GLY A 81 15.18 7.12 3.39
CA GLY A 81 14.76 7.23 4.78
C GLY A 81 13.75 6.16 5.19
N GLU A 82 13.01 6.43 6.26
CA GLU A 82 12.04 5.49 6.80
C GLU A 82 10.80 5.39 5.91
N PRO A 83 10.16 4.20 5.82
CA PRO A 83 8.92 4.06 5.07
C PRO A 83 7.79 4.86 5.70
N VAL A 84 6.99 5.53 4.86
CA VAL A 84 5.80 6.26 5.29
C VAL A 84 4.59 5.42 4.89
N ASP A 85 4.20 4.51 5.76
CA ASP A 85 3.08 3.60 5.54
C ASP A 85 2.46 3.23 6.89
N SER A 86 1.70 2.13 6.96
CA SER A 86 1.03 1.74 8.20
C SER A 86 1.99 1.47 9.36
N ARG A 87 3.25 1.16 9.08
CA ARG A 87 4.25 1.03 10.15
C ARG A 87 4.42 2.32 10.91
N ARG A 88 4.11 3.45 10.28
CA ARG A 88 4.21 4.77 10.90
C ARG A 88 2.87 5.27 11.43
N TYR A 89 1.81 5.21 10.62
CA TYR A 89 0.53 5.83 11.00
C TYR A 89 -0.56 4.84 11.40
N GLY A 90 -0.26 3.54 11.38
CA GLY A 90 -1.22 2.55 11.83
C GLY A 90 -2.25 2.14 10.78
N PRO A 91 -3.36 1.54 11.22
CA PRO A 91 -4.40 1.07 10.31
C PRO A 91 -5.05 2.21 9.53
N VAL A 92 -5.50 1.90 8.31
CA VAL A 92 -6.15 2.88 7.44
C VAL A 92 -7.62 2.51 7.27
N PRO A 93 -8.55 3.40 7.61
CA PRO A 93 -9.97 3.12 7.42
C PRO A 93 -10.37 3.20 5.95
N VAL A 94 -11.36 2.41 5.56
CA VAL A 94 -11.77 2.29 4.15
C VAL A 94 -12.28 3.59 3.55
N GLU A 95 -12.74 4.52 4.36
CA GLU A 95 -13.18 5.83 3.87
C GLU A 95 -12.07 6.63 3.20
N LEU A 96 -10.81 6.29 3.46
CA LEU A 96 -9.66 6.92 2.82
C LEU A 96 -9.24 6.24 1.52
N LEU A 97 -9.84 5.10 1.19
CA LEU A 97 -9.55 4.38 -0.05
C LEU A 97 -10.10 5.15 -1.24
N ILE A 98 -9.27 5.37 -2.25
CA ILE A 98 -9.67 6.02 -3.49
C ILE A 98 -9.92 4.98 -4.58
N GLY A 99 -9.04 3.98 -4.69
CA GLY A 99 -9.23 2.95 -5.69
C GLY A 99 -8.10 1.95 -5.72
N ARG A 100 -8.24 0.97 -6.62
CA ARG A 100 -7.22 -0.06 -6.82
C ARG A 100 -6.44 0.23 -8.09
N ALA A 101 -5.12 0.30 -7.99
CA ALA A 101 -4.23 0.41 -9.14
C ALA A 101 -4.00 -1.00 -9.68
N TRP A 102 -4.36 -1.24 -10.94
CA TRP A 102 -4.33 -2.59 -11.48
C TRP A 102 -3.54 -2.75 -12.78
N PHE A 103 -3.28 -1.65 -13.48
CA PHE A 103 -2.61 -1.71 -14.77
C PHE A 103 -1.68 -0.52 -14.95
N ARG A 104 -0.48 -0.79 -15.47
CA ARG A 104 0.48 0.23 -15.84
C ARG A 104 0.47 0.40 -17.35
N TYR A 105 0.11 1.59 -17.84
CA TYR A 105 -0.01 1.79 -19.28
C TYR A 105 1.11 2.66 -19.87
N ALA A 106 1.97 3.20 -19.05
CA ALA A 106 3.15 3.95 -19.49
C ALA A 106 4.21 3.93 -18.38
N PRO A 107 5.48 3.98 -18.71
CA PRO A 107 6.04 4.03 -20.05
C PRO A 107 5.90 2.69 -20.79
N ALA A 108 6.03 2.73 -22.11
CA ALA A 108 5.80 1.56 -22.95
C ALA A 108 6.57 0.31 -22.53
N ARG A 109 7.81 0.49 -22.06
CA ARG A 109 8.65 -0.66 -21.64
C ARG A 109 8.15 -1.35 -20.38
N ARG A 110 7.17 -0.75 -19.69
CA ARG A 110 6.66 -1.27 -18.43
C ARG A 110 5.16 -1.55 -18.45
N ILE A 111 4.54 -1.55 -19.64
CA ILE A 111 3.11 -1.84 -19.77
C ILE A 111 2.80 -3.23 -19.21
N GLY A 112 1.74 -3.33 -18.43
CA GLY A 112 1.24 -4.60 -17.93
C GLY A 112 0.46 -4.50 -16.65
N LEU A 113 -0.02 -5.65 -16.19
CA LEU A 113 -0.72 -5.78 -14.93
C LEU A 113 0.24 -5.53 -13.77
N ILE A 114 -0.28 -4.88 -12.74
CA ILE A 114 0.48 -4.70 -11.51
C ILE A 114 0.38 -6.00 -10.72
N SER A 115 1.55 -6.58 -10.41
CA SER A 115 1.62 -7.84 -9.71
C SER A 115 1.00 -7.74 -8.32
N ARG A 116 0.13 -8.70 -7.98
CA ARG A 116 -0.38 -8.90 -6.62
C ARG A 116 0.56 -9.84 -5.90
N ARG A 117 1.28 -9.31 -4.93
CA ARG A 117 2.17 -10.11 -4.12
C ARG A 117 2.10 -9.68 -2.67
N ARG A 118 2.49 -10.55 -1.76
CA ARG A 118 2.51 -10.19 -0.34
C ARG A 118 3.64 -9.21 -0.07
N SER A 119 3.34 -8.24 0.79
CA SER A 119 4.38 -7.38 1.33
C SER A 119 5.29 -8.18 2.25
N PRO A 120 6.58 -7.79 2.36
CA PRO A 120 7.54 -8.55 3.16
C PRO A 120 7.33 -8.45 4.67
N ALA A 121 6.58 -7.49 5.13
CA ALA A 121 6.41 -7.29 6.57
C ALA A 121 5.09 -7.82 7.08
N ASP A 122 5.11 -8.46 8.24
CA ASP A 122 3.91 -8.91 8.95
C ASP A 122 4.19 -9.25 10.41
#